data_2c18915373f3baea12d64d0280223d0b
#
_entry.id   2c18915373f3baea12d64d0280223d0b
#
_cell.length_a   1.000
_cell.length_b   1.000
_cell.length_c   1.000
_cell.angle_alpha   90.00
_cell.angle_beta   90.00
_cell.angle_gamma   90.00
#
_symmetry.space_group_name_H-M   'P 1'
#
loop_
_entity.id
_entity.type
_entity.pdbx_description
1 polymer ?
#
loop_
_entity_poly.entity_id
_entity_poly.type
_entity_poly.pdbx_seq_one_letter_code
_entity_poly.pdbx_strand_id
1 'polypeptide(L)'
;FVPVIWKFSWPLIIATMITSLIATSWARNQADELRQQSLSERNLTEIAPGTFSEFSGGKKIIFIEQTDKESSDLGLVFISVNEDDDETIVMGSRGKLVFDSNQLPWIHLEFGSRTDIKSFSNSTSKIRSTKFENYKMKIDTTPKSTTYKERVRSTSTWNLFKRQSSSDLGELSFRIGTVLLCLFLPFLSIPLANLNTNQGRLLHIFGAILMFIAFNNLLGIIQALIARQQMNLYFGLLCLPLSILIITLCLFYMKMYLQGNFMKMLFKKIRIT
;
A
#
# COMPACT_ATOMS: atom_id res chain seq x y z
N PHE A 1 -31.07 21.68 -14.34
CA PHE A 1 -29.81 20.91 -14.58
C PHE A 1 -29.36 20.12 -13.34
N VAL A 2 -29.36 20.68 -12.12
CA VAL A 2 -28.93 20.02 -10.87
C VAL A 2 -29.61 18.67 -10.62
N PRO A 3 -30.97 18.53 -10.71
CA PRO A 3 -31.63 17.23 -10.43
C PRO A 3 -31.30 16.17 -11.47
N VAL A 4 -31.00 16.56 -12.71
CA VAL A 4 -30.60 15.60 -13.75
C VAL A 4 -29.19 15.04 -13.47
N ILE A 5 -28.23 15.93 -13.15
CA ILE A 5 -26.87 15.52 -12.79
C ILE A 5 -26.91 14.58 -11.57
N TRP A 6 -27.71 14.93 -10.55
CA TRP A 6 -27.85 14.12 -9.33
C TRP A 6 -28.42 12.72 -9.63
N LYS A 7 -29.45 12.64 -10.50
CA LYS A 7 -30.05 11.36 -10.89
C LYS A 7 -29.06 10.43 -11.62
N PHE A 8 -28.18 11.00 -12.46
CA PHE A 8 -27.14 10.23 -13.14
C PHE A 8 -25.95 9.86 -12.23
N SER A 9 -25.64 10.71 -11.25
CA SER A 9 -24.51 10.47 -10.33
C SER A 9 -24.81 9.43 -9.26
N TRP A 10 -26.11 9.25 -8.89
CA TRP A 10 -26.51 8.32 -7.82
C TRP A 10 -26.04 6.88 -7.98
N PRO A 11 -26.20 6.22 -9.14
CA PRO A 11 -25.71 4.85 -9.31
C PRO A 11 -24.18 4.76 -9.22
N LEU A 12 -23.45 5.78 -9.67
CA LEU A 12 -21.99 5.84 -9.55
C LEU A 12 -21.56 6.00 -8.09
N ILE A 13 -22.26 6.81 -7.31
CA ILE A 13 -21.99 7.00 -5.88
C ILE A 13 -22.20 5.69 -5.12
N ILE A 14 -23.27 4.96 -5.41
CA ILE A 14 -23.52 3.64 -4.79
C ILE A 14 -22.42 2.65 -5.19
N ALA A 15 -22.06 2.59 -6.46
CA ALA A 15 -21.00 1.71 -6.95
C ALA A 15 -19.66 2.00 -6.28
N THR A 16 -19.26 3.28 -6.17
CA THR A 16 -18.04 3.69 -5.48
C THR A 16 -18.09 3.41 -3.98
N MET A 17 -19.24 3.57 -3.34
CA MET A 17 -19.43 3.24 -1.94
C MET A 17 -19.21 1.75 -1.68
N ILE A 18 -19.83 0.87 -2.47
CA ILE A 18 -19.64 -0.59 -2.36
C ILE A 18 -18.19 -0.97 -2.63
N THR A 19 -17.60 -0.44 -3.70
CA THR A 19 -16.21 -0.74 -4.08
C THR A 19 -15.22 -0.24 -3.02
N SER A 20 -15.37 0.97 -2.51
CA SER A 20 -14.43 1.55 -1.55
C SER A 20 -14.51 0.90 -0.16
N LEU A 21 -15.72 0.59 0.34
CA LEU A 21 -15.92 0.11 1.69
C LEU A 21 -15.80 -1.42 1.83
N ILE A 22 -16.19 -2.17 0.79
CA ILE A 22 -16.31 -3.63 0.84
C ILE A 22 -15.32 -4.30 -0.12
N ALA A 23 -15.46 -4.02 -1.44
CA ALA A 23 -14.72 -4.75 -2.46
C ALA A 23 -13.21 -4.56 -2.36
N THR A 24 -12.73 -3.38 -1.99
CA THR A 24 -11.30 -3.09 -1.85
C THR A 24 -10.65 -3.94 -0.76
N SER A 25 -11.30 -4.09 0.40
CA SER A 25 -10.78 -4.92 1.50
C SER A 25 -10.77 -6.39 1.13
N TRP A 26 -11.87 -6.88 0.55
CA TRP A 26 -11.98 -8.28 0.13
C TRP A 26 -10.95 -8.65 -0.94
N ALA A 27 -10.86 -7.83 -2.00
CA ALA A 27 -9.93 -8.08 -3.09
C ALA A 27 -8.45 -8.07 -2.63
N ARG A 28 -8.11 -7.17 -1.71
CA ARG A 28 -6.74 -7.12 -1.14
C ARG A 28 -6.44 -8.32 -0.24
N ASN A 29 -7.38 -8.74 0.60
CA ASN A 29 -7.19 -9.96 1.39
C ASN A 29 -6.93 -11.16 0.48
N GLN A 30 -7.73 -11.32 -0.57
CA GLN A 30 -7.57 -12.42 -1.51
C GLN A 30 -6.21 -12.35 -2.25
N ALA A 31 -5.80 -11.14 -2.66
CA ALA A 31 -4.50 -10.93 -3.28
C ALA A 31 -3.34 -11.23 -2.31
N ASP A 32 -3.46 -10.84 -1.04
CA ASP A 32 -2.45 -11.11 -0.02
C ASP A 32 -2.34 -12.61 0.28
N GLU A 33 -3.47 -13.34 0.34
CA GLU A 33 -3.50 -14.80 0.50
C GLU A 33 -2.83 -15.51 -0.68
N LEU A 34 -3.19 -15.16 -1.91
CA LEU A 34 -2.58 -15.72 -3.13
C LEU A 34 -1.08 -15.41 -3.20
N ARG A 35 -0.68 -14.19 -2.83
CA ARG A 35 0.72 -13.81 -2.77
C ARG A 35 1.49 -14.62 -1.74
N GLN A 36 0.90 -14.84 -0.55
CA GLN A 36 1.52 -15.67 0.48
C GLN A 36 1.68 -17.13 0.03
N GLN A 37 0.65 -17.70 -0.63
CA GLN A 37 0.71 -19.05 -1.20
C GLN A 37 1.83 -19.15 -2.26
N SER A 38 1.86 -18.23 -3.22
CA SER A 38 2.89 -18.19 -4.26
C SER A 38 4.30 -18.03 -3.70
N LEU A 39 4.47 -17.21 -2.65
CA LEU A 39 5.77 -17.03 -1.99
C LEU A 39 6.17 -18.27 -1.19
N SER A 40 5.21 -18.97 -0.58
CA SER A 40 5.47 -20.22 0.14
C SER A 40 5.92 -21.32 -0.83
N GLU A 41 5.20 -21.50 -1.92
CA GLU A 41 5.55 -22.49 -2.95
C GLU A 41 6.90 -22.17 -3.60
N ARG A 42 7.17 -20.90 -3.89
CA ARG A 42 8.41 -20.46 -4.54
C ARG A 42 9.63 -20.61 -3.63
N ASN A 43 9.50 -20.26 -2.35
CA ASN A 43 10.60 -20.34 -1.39
C ASN A 43 11.06 -21.79 -1.11
N LEU A 44 10.21 -22.79 -1.33
CA LEU A 44 10.55 -24.19 -1.14
C LEU A 44 11.22 -24.83 -2.38
N THR A 45 10.90 -24.31 -3.59
CA THR A 45 11.39 -24.89 -4.85
C THR A 45 12.61 -24.13 -5.41
N GLU A 46 12.88 -22.92 -4.92
CA GLU A 46 13.81 -21.96 -5.54
C GLU A 46 15.10 -21.72 -4.75
N ILE A 47 15.45 -22.59 -3.77
CA ILE A 47 16.84 -22.63 -3.28
C ILE A 47 17.65 -23.29 -4.37
N ALA A 48 18.07 -22.48 -5.37
CA ALA A 48 18.89 -22.98 -6.45
C ALA A 48 20.26 -23.42 -5.87
N PRO A 49 20.65 -24.67 -6.06
CA PRO A 49 21.95 -25.13 -5.59
C PRO A 49 23.07 -24.29 -6.21
N GLY A 50 24.11 -24.02 -5.41
CA GLY A 50 25.25 -23.21 -5.84
C GLY A 50 25.01 -21.69 -5.83
N THR A 51 23.87 -21.21 -5.32
CA THR A 51 23.58 -19.77 -5.23
C THR A 51 23.22 -19.35 -3.81
N PHE A 52 23.51 -18.09 -3.48
CA PHE A 52 23.06 -17.48 -2.23
C PHE A 52 21.62 -17.03 -2.38
N SER A 53 20.76 -17.52 -1.50
CA SER A 53 19.37 -17.13 -1.41
C SER A 53 19.16 -16.23 -0.20
N GLU A 54 18.61 -15.04 -0.44
CA GLU A 54 18.36 -14.04 0.58
C GLU A 54 16.92 -14.09 1.06
N PHE A 55 16.72 -14.19 2.39
CA PHE A 55 15.42 -14.23 3.03
C PHE A 55 15.26 -13.08 4.04
N SER A 56 14.03 -12.72 4.32
CA SER A 56 13.69 -11.70 5.32
C SER A 56 14.34 -10.32 5.08
N GLY A 57 14.57 -9.94 3.81
CA GLY A 57 15.12 -8.63 3.46
C GLY A 57 16.56 -8.45 3.92
N GLY A 58 17.44 -9.40 3.62
CA GLY A 58 18.87 -9.39 3.93
C GLY A 58 19.26 -9.88 5.32
N LYS A 59 18.27 -10.15 6.18
CA LYS A 59 18.56 -10.62 7.54
C LYS A 59 18.97 -12.10 7.60
N LYS A 60 18.64 -12.89 6.58
CA LYS A 60 18.97 -14.29 6.52
C LYS A 60 19.46 -14.66 5.13
N ILE A 61 20.64 -15.22 5.05
CA ILE A 61 21.27 -15.68 3.82
C ILE A 61 21.47 -17.18 3.93
N ILE A 62 21.01 -17.94 2.94
CA ILE A 62 21.18 -19.39 2.88
C ILE A 62 21.90 -19.72 1.58
N PHE A 63 22.93 -20.57 1.70
CA PHE A 63 23.63 -21.16 0.57
C PHE A 63 23.59 -22.67 0.71
N ILE A 64 23.29 -23.37 -0.39
CA ILE A 64 23.29 -24.83 -0.47
C ILE A 64 24.13 -25.19 -1.69
N GLU A 65 25.17 -26.00 -1.48
CA GLU A 65 26.10 -26.36 -2.56
C GLU A 65 25.45 -27.27 -3.59
N GLN A 66 24.73 -28.29 -3.15
CA GLN A 66 24.09 -29.26 -4.02
C GLN A 66 22.79 -29.75 -3.40
N THR A 67 21.80 -29.99 -4.24
CA THR A 67 20.51 -30.55 -3.83
C THR A 67 20.21 -31.74 -4.74
N ASP A 68 20.01 -32.91 -4.15
CA ASP A 68 19.41 -34.00 -4.86
C ASP A 68 17.90 -33.95 -4.73
N LYS A 69 17.21 -33.73 -5.85
CA LYS A 69 15.76 -33.54 -5.89
C LYS A 69 14.97 -34.78 -5.50
N GLU A 70 15.56 -35.96 -5.63
CA GLU A 70 14.91 -37.24 -5.30
C GLU A 70 15.07 -37.65 -3.83
N SER A 71 16.19 -37.32 -3.20
CA SER A 71 16.50 -37.79 -1.83
C SER A 71 16.33 -36.73 -0.75
N SER A 72 15.99 -35.48 -1.09
CA SER A 72 15.96 -34.35 -0.15
C SER A 72 17.27 -34.08 0.59
N ASP A 73 18.36 -34.72 0.14
CA ASP A 73 19.71 -34.57 0.72
C ASP A 73 20.33 -33.27 0.16
N LEU A 74 20.92 -32.51 1.07
CA LEU A 74 21.62 -31.27 0.78
C LEU A 74 23.11 -31.50 0.99
N GLY A 75 23.95 -30.96 0.11
CA GLY A 75 25.39 -30.89 0.32
C GLY A 75 25.74 -29.91 1.45
N LEU A 76 26.88 -29.24 1.30
CA LEU A 76 27.28 -28.20 2.25
C LEU A 76 26.20 -27.10 2.33
N VAL A 77 25.81 -26.78 3.56
CA VAL A 77 24.83 -25.75 3.85
C VAL A 77 25.47 -24.66 4.69
N PHE A 78 25.36 -23.43 4.22
CA PHE A 78 25.76 -22.24 4.95
C PHE A 78 24.52 -21.38 5.22
N ILE A 79 24.34 -20.93 6.46
CA ILE A 79 23.25 -20.06 6.88
C ILE A 79 23.84 -18.92 7.70
N SER A 80 23.63 -17.68 7.29
CA SER A 80 23.90 -16.48 8.08
C SER A 80 22.58 -15.83 8.48
N VAL A 81 22.43 -15.53 9.76
CA VAL A 81 21.27 -14.83 10.33
C VAL A 81 21.79 -13.59 11.05
N ASN A 82 21.32 -12.44 10.61
CA ASN A 82 21.64 -11.13 11.20
C ASN A 82 20.41 -10.60 11.91
N GLU A 83 20.42 -10.57 13.23
CA GLU A 83 19.36 -10.00 14.07
C GLU A 83 19.92 -8.83 14.87
N ASP A 84 19.58 -7.62 14.41
CA ASP A 84 19.97 -6.31 14.95
C ASP A 84 21.50 -6.17 15.13
N ASP A 85 22.10 -6.44 16.29
CA ASP A 85 23.54 -6.33 16.56
C ASP A 85 24.23 -7.71 16.67
N ASP A 86 23.49 -8.81 16.56
CA ASP A 86 23.99 -10.18 16.70
C ASP A 86 23.97 -10.89 15.32
N GLU A 87 25.11 -11.45 14.91
CA GLU A 87 25.22 -12.28 13.72
C GLU A 87 25.48 -13.74 14.11
N THR A 88 24.65 -14.66 13.59
CA THR A 88 24.83 -16.10 13.79
C THR A 88 25.12 -16.75 12.44
N ILE A 89 26.26 -17.43 12.35
CA ILE A 89 26.66 -18.18 11.18
C ILE A 89 26.62 -19.69 11.52
N VAL A 90 25.89 -20.46 10.72
CA VAL A 90 25.78 -21.92 10.84
C VAL A 90 26.28 -22.58 9.57
N MET A 91 27.19 -23.50 9.68
CA MET A 91 27.72 -24.29 8.57
C MET A 91 27.55 -25.79 8.90
N GLY A 92 26.96 -26.52 7.96
CA GLY A 92 26.81 -27.98 8.04
C GLY A 92 27.42 -28.66 6.84
N SER A 93 28.13 -29.76 7.04
CA SER A 93 28.75 -30.56 5.96
C SER A 93 27.69 -31.32 5.15
N ARG A 94 26.59 -31.68 5.78
CA ARG A 94 25.42 -32.30 5.16
C ARG A 94 24.17 -31.75 5.75
N GLY A 95 23.10 -31.66 4.93
CA GLY A 95 21.80 -31.24 5.37
C GLY A 95 20.69 -32.12 4.82
N LYS A 96 19.54 -32.13 5.49
CA LYS A 96 18.29 -32.70 4.99
C LYS A 96 17.15 -31.74 5.17
N LEU A 97 16.35 -31.59 4.13
CA LEU A 97 15.13 -30.83 4.22
C LEU A 97 14.02 -31.75 4.72
N VAL A 98 13.42 -31.42 5.86
CA VAL A 98 12.37 -32.22 6.49
C VAL A 98 11.15 -31.28 6.70
N PHE A 99 9.97 -31.78 6.36
CA PHE A 99 8.73 -31.05 6.61
C PHE A 99 8.06 -31.59 7.87
N ASP A 100 7.67 -30.68 8.76
CA ASP A 100 6.89 -31.03 9.95
C ASP A 100 5.44 -31.37 9.58
N SER A 101 4.67 -31.94 10.51
CA SER A 101 3.23 -32.24 10.37
C SER A 101 2.39 -31.04 9.91
N ASN A 102 2.87 -29.82 10.14
CA ASN A 102 2.25 -28.55 9.69
C ASN A 102 2.82 -28.06 8.34
N GLN A 103 3.54 -28.91 7.58
CA GLN A 103 4.22 -28.57 6.33
C GLN A 103 5.25 -27.42 6.44
N LEU A 104 5.74 -27.16 7.65
CA LEU A 104 6.81 -26.17 7.85
C LEU A 104 8.17 -26.81 7.54
N PRO A 105 9.03 -26.13 6.75
CA PRO A 105 10.32 -26.64 6.38
C PRO A 105 11.33 -26.48 7.52
N TRP A 106 12.02 -27.58 7.80
CA TRP A 106 13.16 -27.65 8.73
C TRP A 106 14.39 -28.13 7.98
N ILE A 107 15.53 -27.50 8.24
CA ILE A 107 16.82 -28.01 7.83
C ILE A 107 17.43 -28.75 9.01
N HIS A 108 17.76 -30.03 8.80
CA HIS A 108 18.59 -30.82 9.68
C HIS A 108 20.01 -30.77 9.13
N LEU A 109 20.94 -30.28 9.91
CA LEU A 109 22.36 -30.23 9.57
C LEU A 109 23.11 -31.27 10.37
N GLU A 110 24.01 -32.00 9.70
CA GLU A 110 24.88 -32.96 10.28
C GLU A 110 26.32 -32.47 10.18
N PHE A 111 27.10 -32.68 11.26
CA PHE A 111 28.54 -32.35 11.36
C PHE A 111 28.87 -30.92 10.93
N GLY A 112 28.75 -30.00 11.85
CA GLY A 112 28.93 -28.59 11.53
C GLY A 112 29.43 -27.73 12.69
N SER A 113 29.43 -26.41 12.44
CA SER A 113 29.77 -25.41 13.44
C SER A 113 28.77 -24.28 13.42
N ARG A 114 28.44 -23.74 14.59
CA ARG A 114 27.69 -22.54 14.81
C ARG A 114 28.60 -21.47 15.41
N THR A 115 28.67 -20.33 14.80
CA THR A 115 29.47 -19.19 15.27
C THR A 115 28.51 -18.02 15.56
N ASP A 116 28.44 -17.63 16.82
CA ASP A 116 27.68 -16.47 17.28
C ASP A 116 28.63 -15.29 17.45
N ILE A 117 28.38 -14.20 16.76
CA ILE A 117 29.16 -12.96 16.81
C ILE A 117 28.29 -11.91 17.44
N LYS A 118 28.62 -11.50 18.67
CA LYS A 118 27.92 -10.44 19.39
C LYS A 118 28.72 -9.15 19.32
N SER A 119 28.11 -8.09 18.78
CA SER A 119 28.72 -6.77 18.73
C SER A 119 28.29 -5.97 19.97
N PHE A 120 29.23 -5.52 20.76
CA PHE A 120 28.98 -4.61 21.86
C PHE A 120 29.34 -3.19 21.45
N SER A 121 28.58 -2.21 21.92
CA SER A 121 28.68 -0.76 21.62
C SER A 121 30.09 -0.15 21.85
N ASN A 122 31.04 -0.89 22.44
CA ASN A 122 32.40 -0.44 22.79
C ASN A 122 33.51 -1.14 21.98
N SER A 123 33.29 -1.36 20.67
CA SER A 123 34.32 -1.91 19.75
C SER A 123 34.87 -3.30 20.12
N THR A 124 34.23 -4.04 21.01
CA THR A 124 34.62 -5.38 21.40
C THR A 124 33.59 -6.38 20.88
N SER A 125 33.95 -7.20 19.90
CA SER A 125 33.12 -8.30 19.42
C SER A 125 33.46 -9.59 20.16
N LYS A 126 32.46 -10.28 20.69
CA LYS A 126 32.64 -11.58 21.31
C LYS A 126 32.21 -12.66 20.33
N ILE A 127 33.15 -13.47 19.90
CA ILE A 127 32.93 -14.59 18.99
C ILE A 127 32.86 -15.89 19.80
N ARG A 128 31.79 -16.65 19.62
CA ARG A 128 31.61 -17.97 20.22
C ARG A 128 31.38 -18.96 19.09
N SER A 129 32.29 -19.93 18.95
CA SER A 129 32.12 -21.02 18.00
C SER A 129 31.82 -22.32 18.76
N THR A 130 30.79 -23.05 18.31
CA THR A 130 30.34 -24.32 18.88
C THR A 130 30.23 -25.34 17.75
N LYS A 131 30.88 -26.51 17.90
CA LYS A 131 30.73 -27.63 16.97
C LYS A 131 29.53 -28.46 17.37
N PHE A 132 28.77 -28.95 16.40
CA PHE A 132 27.64 -29.83 16.61
C PHE A 132 27.69 -31.06 15.69
N GLU A 133 27.14 -32.15 16.14
CA GLU A 133 26.91 -33.35 15.33
C GLU A 133 25.57 -33.28 14.61
N ASN A 134 24.55 -32.80 15.30
CA ASN A 134 23.21 -32.60 14.76
C ASN A 134 22.67 -31.23 15.17
N TYR A 135 22.15 -30.47 14.20
CA TYR A 135 21.53 -29.19 14.42
C TYR A 135 20.25 -29.07 13.59
N LYS A 136 19.15 -28.67 14.23
CA LYS A 136 17.86 -28.46 13.56
C LYS A 136 17.53 -27.01 13.56
N MET A 137 17.22 -26.47 12.39
CA MET A 137 16.83 -25.09 12.24
C MET A 137 15.54 -24.98 11.43
N LYS A 138 14.62 -24.21 11.93
CA LYS A 138 13.41 -23.86 11.20
C LYS A 138 13.74 -22.84 10.14
N ILE A 139 13.33 -23.10 8.91
CA ILE A 139 13.37 -22.09 7.87
C ILE A 139 12.07 -21.29 8.00
N ASP A 140 12.15 -20.07 8.53
CA ASP A 140 11.03 -19.16 8.44
C ASP A 140 10.90 -18.69 6.99
N THR A 141 10.15 -19.45 6.22
CA THR A 141 9.74 -19.10 4.86
C THR A 141 8.64 -18.04 4.85
N THR A 142 8.22 -17.59 6.02
CA THR A 142 7.26 -16.50 6.07
C THR A 142 7.91 -15.28 5.41
N PRO A 143 7.43 -14.87 4.23
CA PRO A 143 7.82 -13.58 3.69
C PRO A 143 7.50 -12.59 4.80
N LYS A 144 8.52 -11.83 5.23
CA LYS A 144 8.35 -10.85 6.29
C LYS A 144 7.16 -9.99 5.90
N SER A 145 6.09 -10.27 6.59
CA SER A 145 4.80 -9.58 6.59
C SER A 145 4.73 -8.41 5.62
N THR A 146 3.81 -8.50 4.68
CA THR A 146 3.15 -7.32 4.13
C THR A 146 3.40 -6.16 5.07
N THR A 147 4.06 -5.13 4.58
CA THR A 147 4.40 -3.93 5.34
C THR A 147 3.16 -3.57 6.17
N TYR A 148 3.32 -3.15 7.43
CA TYR A 148 2.19 -2.79 8.32
C TYR A 148 1.13 -1.96 7.58
N LYS A 149 1.55 -1.12 6.65
CA LYS A 149 0.71 -0.32 5.75
C LYS A 149 -0.15 -1.17 4.79
N GLU A 150 0.38 -2.28 4.25
CA GLU A 150 -0.38 -3.20 3.38
C GLU A 150 -1.41 -4.00 4.19
N ARG A 151 -1.03 -4.43 5.40
CA ARG A 151 -1.94 -5.13 6.32
C ARG A 151 -3.11 -4.27 6.77
N VAL A 152 -2.90 -2.97 7.00
CA VAL A 152 -3.99 -2.03 7.32
C VAL A 152 -4.95 -1.87 6.15
N ARG A 153 -4.44 -1.83 4.93
CA ARG A 153 -5.26 -1.71 3.71
C ARG A 153 -6.11 -2.93 3.39
N SER A 154 -5.68 -4.14 3.77
CA SER A 154 -6.44 -5.38 3.58
C SER A 154 -7.47 -5.60 4.70
N THR A 155 -7.36 -4.88 5.82
CA THR A 155 -8.28 -5.01 6.95
C THR A 155 -9.70 -4.54 6.58
N SER A 156 -10.72 -5.30 7.01
CA SER A 156 -12.13 -4.95 6.82
C SER A 156 -12.45 -3.58 7.43
N THR A 157 -13.30 -2.81 6.76
CA THR A 157 -13.72 -1.46 7.20
C THR A 157 -14.31 -1.46 8.62
N TRP A 158 -15.04 -2.52 9.00
CA TRP A 158 -15.58 -2.68 10.35
C TRP A 158 -14.49 -2.84 11.41
N ASN A 159 -13.45 -3.61 11.11
CA ASN A 159 -12.32 -3.80 12.01
C ASN A 159 -11.48 -2.53 12.15
N LEU A 160 -11.31 -1.74 11.08
CA LEU A 160 -10.64 -0.44 11.13
C LEU A 160 -11.38 0.53 12.07
N PHE A 161 -12.71 0.54 12.01
CA PHE A 161 -13.55 1.37 12.89
C PHE A 161 -13.44 0.95 14.36
N LYS A 162 -13.29 -0.35 14.63
CA LYS A 162 -13.20 -0.88 16.01
C LYS A 162 -11.81 -0.66 16.64
N ARG A 163 -10.73 -0.82 15.85
CA ARG A 163 -9.35 -0.75 16.36
C ARG A 163 -8.86 0.67 16.64
N GLN A 164 -9.32 1.66 15.87
CA GLN A 164 -9.02 3.09 16.01
C GLN A 164 -7.52 3.44 16.16
N SER A 165 -6.61 2.61 15.65
CA SER A 165 -5.21 3.01 15.56
C SER A 165 -5.05 4.17 14.56
N SER A 166 -4.04 5.01 14.72
CA SER A 166 -3.82 6.18 13.84
C SER A 166 -3.71 5.81 12.37
N SER A 167 -3.04 4.70 12.06
CA SER A 167 -2.97 4.18 10.69
C SER A 167 -4.31 3.63 10.20
N ASP A 168 -5.11 3.01 11.08
CA ASP A 168 -6.44 2.51 10.76
C ASP A 168 -7.40 3.68 10.47
N LEU A 169 -7.32 4.75 11.27
CA LEU A 169 -8.08 5.99 11.03
C LEU A 169 -7.67 6.68 9.72
N GLY A 170 -6.39 6.65 9.36
CA GLY A 170 -5.91 7.13 8.07
C GLY A 170 -6.53 6.36 6.90
N GLU A 171 -6.55 5.02 6.95
CA GLU A 171 -7.17 4.20 5.90
C GLU A 171 -8.69 4.39 5.86
N LEU A 172 -9.34 4.49 7.02
CA LEU A 172 -10.78 4.77 7.13
C LEU A 172 -11.13 6.12 6.49
N SER A 173 -10.31 7.16 6.77
CA SER A 173 -10.49 8.49 6.15
C SER A 173 -10.39 8.45 4.64
N PHE A 174 -9.48 7.64 4.08
CA PHE A 174 -9.34 7.47 2.65
C PHE A 174 -10.59 6.82 2.03
N ARG A 175 -11.11 5.75 2.64
CA ARG A 175 -12.30 5.05 2.15
C ARG A 175 -13.55 5.92 2.19
N ILE A 176 -13.79 6.59 3.31
CA ILE A 176 -14.93 7.51 3.47
C ILE A 176 -14.74 8.73 2.58
N GLY A 177 -13.53 9.29 2.54
CA GLY A 177 -13.18 10.44 1.71
C GLY A 177 -13.39 10.19 0.21
N THR A 178 -13.10 8.97 -0.27
CA THR A 178 -13.38 8.58 -1.67
C THR A 178 -14.87 8.64 -1.98
N VAL A 179 -15.72 8.18 -1.06
CA VAL A 179 -17.19 8.27 -1.21
C VAL A 179 -17.66 9.73 -1.20
N LEU A 180 -17.13 10.53 -0.26
CA LEU A 180 -17.43 11.97 -0.19
C LEU A 180 -16.98 12.70 -1.45
N LEU A 181 -15.81 12.37 -1.97
CA LEU A 181 -15.29 12.94 -3.21
C LEU A 181 -16.25 12.65 -4.36
N CYS A 182 -16.72 11.40 -4.50
CA CYS A 182 -17.68 11.03 -5.53
C CYS A 182 -19.05 11.74 -5.36
N LEU A 183 -19.45 12.00 -4.11
CA LEU A 183 -20.68 12.71 -3.80
C LEU A 183 -20.61 14.22 -4.18
N PHE A 184 -19.49 14.87 -3.91
CA PHE A 184 -19.33 16.31 -4.08
C PHE A 184 -18.78 16.72 -5.46
N LEU A 185 -18.05 15.85 -6.13
CA LEU A 185 -17.44 16.13 -7.44
C LEU A 185 -18.44 16.49 -8.55
N PRO A 186 -19.67 15.94 -8.60
CA PRO A 186 -20.70 16.36 -9.56
C PRO A 186 -21.09 17.82 -9.44
N PHE A 187 -21.02 18.44 -8.25
CA PHE A 187 -21.30 19.88 -8.09
C PHE A 187 -20.27 20.75 -8.84
N LEU A 188 -19.02 20.30 -8.92
CA LEU A 188 -17.97 20.98 -9.68
C LEU A 188 -18.23 20.94 -11.19
N SER A 189 -18.94 19.92 -11.68
CA SER A 189 -19.27 19.80 -13.11
C SER A 189 -20.14 20.93 -13.63
N ILE A 190 -20.94 21.55 -12.75
CA ILE A 190 -21.90 22.64 -13.13
C ILE A 190 -21.19 23.90 -13.66
N PRO A 191 -20.21 24.50 -12.94
CA PRO A 191 -19.46 25.62 -13.47
C PRO A 191 -18.54 25.23 -14.63
N LEU A 192 -17.97 24.02 -14.63
CA LEU A 192 -17.10 23.53 -15.70
C LEU A 192 -17.84 23.31 -17.03
N ALA A 193 -19.05 22.73 -17.00
CA ALA A 193 -19.84 22.46 -18.21
C ALA A 193 -20.30 23.75 -18.94
N ASN A 194 -20.32 24.85 -18.25
CA ASN A 194 -20.83 26.12 -18.74
C ASN A 194 -19.73 27.08 -19.26
N LEU A 195 -18.48 26.63 -19.34
CA LEU A 195 -17.43 27.43 -19.97
C LEU A 195 -17.67 27.45 -21.48
N ASN A 196 -17.41 28.61 -22.12
CA ASN A 196 -17.78 28.90 -23.51
C ASN A 196 -17.46 27.75 -24.48
N THR A 197 -18.46 27.35 -25.26
CA THR A 197 -18.44 26.28 -26.27
C THR A 197 -17.39 26.44 -27.38
N ASN A 198 -16.80 27.63 -27.53
CA ASN A 198 -15.81 27.93 -28.57
C ASN A 198 -14.40 27.37 -28.28
N GLN A 199 -14.13 26.89 -27.04
CA GLN A 199 -12.83 26.37 -26.63
C GLN A 199 -12.80 24.84 -26.55
N GLY A 200 -13.40 24.15 -27.50
CA GLY A 200 -13.23 22.70 -27.67
C GLY A 200 -13.62 21.84 -26.46
N ARG A 201 -14.45 20.83 -26.66
CA ARG A 201 -14.89 19.85 -25.63
C ARG A 201 -13.75 19.17 -24.89
N LEU A 202 -12.58 19.03 -25.54
CA LEU A 202 -11.37 18.41 -24.97
C LEU A 202 -10.84 19.16 -23.74
N LEU A 203 -10.87 20.50 -23.75
CA LEU A 203 -10.36 21.30 -22.63
C LEU A 203 -11.19 21.09 -21.35
N HIS A 204 -12.52 20.93 -21.49
CA HIS A 204 -13.40 20.65 -20.35
C HIS A 204 -13.16 19.27 -19.75
N ILE A 205 -12.97 18.27 -20.60
CA ILE A 205 -12.65 16.90 -20.17
C ILE A 205 -11.29 16.87 -19.47
N PHE A 206 -10.30 17.54 -20.06
CA PHE A 206 -8.96 17.63 -19.47
C PHE A 206 -8.97 18.34 -18.11
N GLY A 207 -9.70 19.45 -18.00
CA GLY A 207 -9.88 20.16 -16.75
C GLY A 207 -10.58 19.33 -15.67
N ALA A 208 -11.59 18.54 -16.03
CA ALA A 208 -12.28 17.64 -15.10
C ALA A 208 -11.34 16.52 -14.61
N ILE A 209 -10.53 15.93 -15.49
CA ILE A 209 -9.54 14.91 -15.14
C ILE A 209 -8.48 15.51 -14.20
N LEU A 210 -7.96 16.69 -14.53
CA LEU A 210 -6.95 17.37 -13.69
C LEU A 210 -7.49 17.64 -12.29
N MET A 211 -8.72 18.12 -12.17
CA MET A 211 -9.38 18.35 -10.89
C MET A 211 -9.59 17.06 -10.11
N PHE A 212 -10.00 15.98 -10.78
CA PHE A 212 -10.11 14.67 -10.14
C PHE A 212 -8.77 14.20 -9.57
N ILE A 213 -7.69 14.31 -10.34
CA ILE A 213 -6.34 13.94 -9.90
C ILE A 213 -5.91 14.80 -8.70
N ALA A 214 -6.16 16.11 -8.75
CA ALA A 214 -5.81 17.03 -7.66
C ALA A 214 -6.53 16.66 -6.35
N PHE A 215 -7.84 16.42 -6.39
CA PHE A 215 -8.61 16.02 -5.21
C PHE A 215 -8.25 14.62 -4.70
N ASN A 216 -7.94 13.68 -5.59
CA ASN A 216 -7.48 12.36 -5.19
C ASN A 216 -6.11 12.42 -4.48
N ASN A 217 -5.20 13.27 -4.95
CA ASN A 217 -3.93 13.52 -4.28
C ASN A 217 -4.13 14.21 -2.92
N LEU A 218 -5.03 15.20 -2.84
CA LEU A 218 -5.39 15.87 -1.58
C LEU A 218 -5.91 14.84 -0.56
N LEU A 219 -6.76 13.91 -1.00
CA LEU A 219 -7.25 12.82 -0.14
C LEU A 219 -6.11 11.95 0.38
N GLY A 220 -5.12 11.62 -0.46
CA GLY A 220 -3.93 10.88 -0.04
C GLY A 220 -3.08 11.63 0.99
N ILE A 221 -2.96 12.95 0.86
CA ILE A 221 -2.27 13.81 1.84
C ILE A 221 -3.03 13.80 3.18
N ILE A 222 -4.35 13.97 3.16
CA ILE A 222 -5.22 13.92 4.36
C ILE A 222 -5.05 12.56 5.06
N GLN A 223 -5.08 11.46 4.32
CA GLN A 223 -4.83 10.11 4.83
C GLN A 223 -3.49 10.03 5.57
N ALA A 224 -2.42 10.56 4.94
CA ALA A 224 -1.08 10.53 5.50
C ALA A 224 -0.95 11.37 6.78
N LEU A 225 -1.58 12.55 6.83
CA LEU A 225 -1.59 13.43 8.00
C LEU A 225 -2.34 12.81 9.19
N ILE A 226 -3.48 12.16 8.93
CA ILE A 226 -4.25 11.45 9.96
C ILE A 226 -3.45 10.24 10.48
N ALA A 227 -2.84 9.45 9.57
CA ALA A 227 -2.03 8.30 9.95
C ALA A 227 -0.80 8.68 10.79
N ARG A 228 -0.27 9.91 10.63
CA ARG A 228 0.83 10.47 11.43
C ARG A 228 0.37 11.20 12.70
N GLN A 229 -0.92 11.18 13.02
CA GLN A 229 -1.51 11.91 14.15
C GLN A 229 -1.36 13.45 14.09
N GLN A 230 -1.09 13.99 12.91
CA GLN A 230 -0.96 15.43 12.71
C GLN A 230 -2.31 16.11 12.43
N MET A 231 -3.36 15.33 12.17
CA MET A 231 -4.70 15.84 11.86
C MET A 231 -5.78 14.92 12.44
N ASN A 232 -6.84 15.50 12.99
CA ASN A 232 -8.00 14.76 13.46
C ASN A 232 -8.83 14.23 12.28
N LEU A 233 -9.42 13.03 12.44
CA LEU A 233 -10.25 12.38 11.44
C LEU A 233 -11.40 13.27 10.95
N TYR A 234 -12.13 13.90 11.86
CA TYR A 234 -13.28 14.76 11.53
C TYR A 234 -12.87 15.97 10.71
N PHE A 235 -11.76 16.63 11.09
CA PHE A 235 -11.25 17.77 10.37
C PHE A 235 -10.78 17.39 8.96
N GLY A 236 -10.09 16.26 8.81
CA GLY A 236 -9.67 15.76 7.52
C GLY A 236 -10.83 15.42 6.58
N LEU A 237 -11.88 14.76 7.10
CA LEU A 237 -13.07 14.42 6.31
C LEU A 237 -13.86 15.67 5.90
N LEU A 238 -13.87 16.71 6.72
CA LEU A 238 -14.59 17.95 6.43
C LEU A 238 -13.81 18.87 5.47
N CYS A 239 -12.49 18.83 5.51
CA CYS A 239 -11.60 19.62 4.66
C CYS A 239 -11.84 19.34 3.16
N LEU A 240 -12.09 18.09 2.79
CA LEU A 240 -12.27 17.68 1.39
C LEU A 240 -13.55 18.24 0.76
N PRO A 241 -14.78 18.04 1.28
CA PRO A 241 -15.98 18.63 0.72
C PRO A 241 -15.95 20.15 0.75
N LEU A 242 -15.35 20.73 1.78
CA LEU A 242 -15.25 22.19 1.92
C LEU A 242 -14.33 22.78 0.85
N SER A 243 -13.21 22.14 0.52
CA SER A 243 -12.33 22.57 -0.57
C SER A 243 -13.01 22.48 -1.94
N ILE A 244 -13.78 21.42 -2.22
CA ILE A 244 -14.56 21.29 -3.44
C ILE A 244 -15.60 22.42 -3.54
N LEU A 245 -16.29 22.71 -2.45
CA LEU A 245 -17.32 23.74 -2.39
C LEU A 245 -16.72 25.14 -2.62
N ILE A 246 -15.58 25.46 -1.99
CA ILE A 246 -14.85 26.72 -2.19
C ILE A 246 -14.45 26.88 -3.66
N ILE A 247 -13.86 25.86 -4.27
CA ILE A 247 -13.44 25.91 -5.67
C ILE A 247 -14.66 26.07 -6.59
N THR A 248 -15.76 25.36 -6.31
CA THR A 248 -17.01 25.49 -7.08
C THR A 248 -17.56 26.91 -7.02
N LEU A 249 -17.59 27.53 -5.83
CA LEU A 249 -18.03 28.92 -5.64
C LEU A 249 -17.08 29.89 -6.33
N CYS A 250 -15.78 29.68 -6.25
CA CYS A 250 -14.77 30.51 -6.90
C CYS A 250 -14.95 30.49 -8.43
N LEU A 251 -15.12 29.34 -9.03
CA LEU A 251 -15.37 29.17 -10.46
C LEU A 251 -16.70 29.83 -10.88
N PHE A 252 -17.71 29.70 -10.04
CA PHE A 252 -19.01 30.33 -10.30
C PHE A 252 -18.90 31.84 -10.24
N TYR A 253 -18.20 32.40 -9.24
CA TYR A 253 -17.94 33.84 -9.12
C TYR A 253 -17.13 34.39 -10.28
N MET A 254 -16.05 33.71 -10.67
CA MET A 254 -15.24 34.11 -11.85
C MET A 254 -16.10 34.17 -13.11
N LYS A 255 -17.00 33.22 -13.29
CA LYS A 255 -17.90 33.17 -14.42
C LYS A 255 -18.87 34.37 -14.45
N MET A 256 -19.53 34.69 -13.31
CA MET A 256 -20.40 35.83 -13.20
C MET A 256 -19.67 37.14 -13.51
N TYR A 257 -18.46 37.28 -13.00
CA TYR A 257 -17.63 38.48 -13.23
C TYR A 257 -17.24 38.64 -14.69
N LEU A 258 -16.81 37.55 -15.35
CA LEU A 258 -16.48 37.59 -16.79
C LEU A 258 -17.68 37.88 -17.67
N GLN A 259 -18.86 37.29 -17.40
CA GLN A 259 -20.08 37.56 -18.14
C GLN A 259 -20.58 39.00 -17.90
N GLY A 260 -20.50 39.51 -16.67
CA GLY A 260 -20.86 40.88 -16.34
C GLY A 260 -20.01 41.95 -17.03
N ASN A 261 -18.70 41.72 -17.15
CA ASN A 261 -17.78 42.59 -17.85
C ASN A 261 -17.97 42.52 -19.38
N PHE A 262 -18.23 41.34 -19.93
CA PHE A 262 -18.52 41.15 -21.34
C PHE A 262 -19.81 41.86 -21.75
N MET A 263 -20.86 41.79 -20.95
CA MET A 263 -22.11 42.56 -21.16
C MET A 263 -21.87 44.07 -21.11
N LYS A 264 -21.09 44.55 -20.14
CA LYS A 264 -20.73 45.98 -20.06
C LYS A 264 -19.90 46.44 -21.27
N MET A 265 -19.01 45.64 -21.80
CA MET A 265 -18.26 45.92 -23.03
C MET A 265 -19.16 45.97 -24.26
N LEU A 266 -20.10 45.03 -24.40
CA LEU A 266 -21.10 45.01 -25.48
C LEU A 266 -22.00 46.24 -25.46
N PHE A 267 -22.54 46.62 -24.30
CA PHE A 267 -23.36 47.82 -24.15
C PHE A 267 -22.57 49.10 -24.40
N LYS A 268 -21.25 49.13 -24.03
CA LYS A 268 -20.41 50.31 -24.35
C LYS A 268 -20.15 50.40 -25.84
N LYS A 269 -20.05 49.31 -26.58
CA LYS A 269 -19.82 49.28 -28.04
C LYS A 269 -21.06 49.69 -28.82
N ILE A 270 -22.26 49.32 -28.35
CA ILE A 270 -23.55 49.70 -28.97
C ILE A 270 -23.90 51.19 -28.72
N ARG A 271 -23.34 51.80 -27.68
CA ARG A 271 -23.57 53.24 -27.36
C ARG A 271 -22.66 54.20 -28.13
N ILE A 272 -21.71 53.70 -28.89
CA ILE A 272 -20.72 54.48 -29.66
C ILE A 272 -21.02 54.41 -31.18
N THR A 273 -21.98 53.57 -31.59
CA THR A 273 -22.55 53.53 -32.94
C THR A 273 -23.89 54.18 -32.98
#